data_00f0c84dff52c425ba9c4468b00a4a76
#
_entry.id   00f0c84dff52c425ba9c4468b00a4a76
#
_cell.length_a   1.000
_cell.length_b   1.000
_cell.length_c   1.000
_cell.angle_alpha   90.00
_cell.angle_beta   90.00
_cell.angle_gamma   90.00
#
_symmetry.space_group_name_H-M   'P 1'
#
loop_
_entity.id
_entity.type
_entity.pdbx_description
1 polymer ?
#
loop_
_entity_poly.entity_id
_entity_poly.type
_entity_poly.pdbx_seq_one_letter_code
_entity_poly.pdbx_strand_id
1 'polypeptide(L)'
;MNAPRTLGVWLADTLVGYLTHYPDERTVFSVSEEYLDAGPARPILSLAWTHPDDEAQTRRLLLDPRHKSASIKAPPFFSNLLPEGGMRARIAQQLKVHEDREFLLLEALGHDLPGAVILRPVDAPPPGHQNHATQVGAPPITADTADDGAPQTAEPAHLKFSLGGMQLKFSMLRQGERYTLNTGGRLGNYIIKPPSHDFPGLPQVEAAAMATARAVGIDVPETLLLHPDQLEGLSNILGHLPEEPFYAIRRFDRNDTTRPSNDSTEPLTPKERIHVEDFAQVFSLRTSQKYNRVNYDMMAMTLLQYAGGVDDLKEMTRRLTLNVLLGNGDAHTKNWSLIYRTPNKPRLAPAYDLVSTVAWTQHDQTIALNMAGAKRFDAIGLDTFNAFFQRLELPGQVREELLTEVRTTTRRVLDVWGGLYEGNGVPTGLMRRVEAHMQSSPLRVAAA
;
A
#
# COMPACT_ATOMS: atom_id res chain seq x y z
N MET A 1 4.54 -14.30 -35.90
CA MET A 1 3.80 -13.97 -34.66
C MET A 1 4.77 -14.19 -33.51
N ASN A 2 4.96 -13.20 -32.64
CA ASN A 2 5.83 -13.37 -31.48
C ASN A 2 5.25 -14.46 -30.56
N ALA A 3 6.12 -15.31 -29.99
CA ALA A 3 5.69 -16.33 -29.02
C ALA A 3 5.19 -15.67 -27.73
N PRO A 4 4.27 -16.28 -26.99
CA PRO A 4 3.91 -15.83 -25.66
C PRO A 4 5.14 -15.73 -24.74
N ARG A 5 5.17 -14.70 -23.87
CA ARG A 5 6.21 -14.53 -22.84
C ARG A 5 5.62 -14.88 -21.49
N THR A 6 6.36 -15.61 -20.67
CA THR A 6 5.84 -16.07 -19.39
C THR A 6 6.80 -15.74 -18.25
N LEU A 7 6.23 -15.26 -17.14
CA LEU A 7 6.93 -15.09 -15.86
C LEU A 7 6.38 -16.11 -14.87
N GLY A 8 7.26 -16.88 -14.25
CA GLY A 8 6.93 -17.65 -13.06
C GLY A 8 6.68 -16.69 -11.89
N VAL A 9 5.57 -16.91 -11.17
CA VAL A 9 5.17 -16.13 -9.98
C VAL A 9 5.53 -16.94 -8.75
N TRP A 10 6.49 -16.44 -8.00
CA TRP A 10 6.98 -17.07 -6.78
C TRP A 10 6.57 -16.29 -5.54
N LEU A 11 6.19 -17.00 -4.49
CA LEU A 11 6.01 -16.45 -3.15
C LEU A 11 7.03 -17.12 -2.24
N ALA A 12 8.08 -16.39 -1.87
CA ALA A 12 9.30 -16.97 -1.32
C ALA A 12 9.84 -18.10 -2.21
N ASP A 13 9.87 -19.34 -1.71
CA ASP A 13 10.35 -20.53 -2.45
C ASP A 13 9.21 -21.32 -3.15
N THR A 14 7.97 -20.87 -3.05
CA THR A 14 6.79 -21.57 -3.60
C THR A 14 6.43 -20.98 -4.95
N LEU A 15 6.39 -21.84 -6.00
CA LEU A 15 5.85 -21.46 -7.30
C LEU A 15 4.32 -21.42 -7.22
N VAL A 16 3.76 -20.21 -7.22
CA VAL A 16 2.32 -20.00 -7.15
C VAL A 16 1.64 -20.21 -8.49
N GLY A 17 2.30 -19.80 -9.58
CA GLY A 17 1.72 -19.90 -10.91
C GLY A 17 2.52 -19.14 -11.96
N TYR A 18 1.84 -18.77 -13.04
CA TYR A 18 2.46 -18.18 -14.22
C TYR A 18 1.68 -16.95 -14.69
N LEU A 19 2.40 -15.88 -14.98
CA LEU A 19 1.87 -14.68 -15.60
C LEU A 19 2.31 -14.68 -17.07
N THR A 20 1.37 -14.96 -17.98
CA THR A 20 1.65 -15.11 -19.41
C THR A 20 1.11 -13.94 -20.21
N HIS A 21 1.97 -13.31 -21.00
CA HIS A 21 1.64 -12.25 -21.94
C HIS A 21 1.57 -12.79 -23.36
N TYR A 22 0.41 -12.62 -24.00
CA TYR A 22 0.12 -13.11 -25.32
C TYR A 22 0.35 -12.05 -26.41
N PRO A 23 0.52 -12.46 -27.68
CA PRO A 23 0.72 -11.53 -28.79
C PRO A 23 -0.44 -10.56 -29.05
N ASP A 24 -1.63 -10.85 -28.55
CA ASP A 24 -2.82 -9.99 -28.58
C ASP A 24 -2.88 -8.97 -27.42
N GLU A 25 -1.73 -8.76 -26.76
CA GLU A 25 -1.56 -7.86 -25.60
C GLU A 25 -2.33 -8.30 -24.34
N ARG A 26 -2.93 -9.50 -24.31
CA ARG A 26 -3.53 -10.02 -23.07
C ARG A 26 -2.44 -10.53 -22.13
N THR A 27 -2.60 -10.25 -20.85
CA THR A 27 -1.81 -10.80 -19.77
C THR A 27 -2.72 -11.60 -18.85
N VAL A 28 -2.40 -12.90 -18.66
CA VAL A 28 -3.22 -13.85 -17.90
C VAL A 28 -2.38 -14.47 -16.79
N PHE A 29 -2.91 -14.49 -15.58
CA PHE A 29 -2.35 -15.26 -14.47
C PHE A 29 -3.06 -16.60 -14.34
N SER A 30 -2.30 -17.68 -14.28
CA SER A 30 -2.76 -19.03 -14.01
C SER A 30 -2.01 -19.64 -12.83
N VAL A 31 -2.73 -20.33 -11.96
CA VAL A 31 -2.17 -20.98 -10.76
C VAL A 31 -1.46 -22.26 -11.16
N SER A 32 -0.35 -22.63 -10.51
CA SER A 32 0.32 -23.92 -10.72
C SER A 32 -0.50 -25.07 -10.10
N GLU A 33 -0.39 -26.26 -10.66
CA GLU A 33 -1.05 -27.47 -10.11
C GLU A 33 -0.50 -27.78 -8.71
N GLU A 34 0.81 -27.70 -8.54
CA GLU A 34 1.45 -27.90 -7.21
C GLU A 34 0.89 -26.97 -6.14
N TYR A 35 0.76 -25.68 -6.46
CA TYR A 35 0.20 -24.71 -5.52
C TYR A 35 -1.28 -25.02 -5.24
N LEU A 36 -2.04 -25.38 -6.26
CA LEU A 36 -3.45 -25.74 -6.13
C LEU A 36 -3.64 -27.01 -5.27
N ASP A 37 -2.78 -28.01 -5.42
CA ASP A 37 -2.85 -29.30 -4.71
C ASP A 37 -2.25 -29.25 -3.30
N ALA A 38 -1.46 -28.24 -2.98
CA ALA A 38 -0.96 -28.03 -1.61
C ALA A 38 -2.09 -27.77 -0.58
N GLY A 39 -3.31 -27.47 -1.04
CA GLY A 39 -4.48 -27.34 -0.18
C GLY A 39 -4.29 -26.26 0.89
N PRO A 40 -4.78 -26.45 2.13
CA PRO A 40 -4.68 -25.46 3.19
C PRO A 40 -3.25 -25.14 3.64
N ALA A 41 -2.26 -25.95 3.24
CA ALA A 41 -0.83 -25.70 3.56
C ALA A 41 -0.18 -24.66 2.63
N ARG A 42 -0.83 -24.29 1.52
CA ARG A 42 -0.28 -23.29 0.59
C ARG A 42 -0.16 -21.92 1.25
N PRO A 43 0.91 -21.16 1.03
CA PRO A 43 0.99 -19.79 1.48
C PRO A 43 -0.04 -18.93 0.72
N ILE A 44 -0.70 -18.00 1.40
CA ILE A 44 -1.68 -17.11 0.77
C ILE A 44 -0.95 -16.07 -0.09
N LEU A 45 -1.25 -16.04 -1.40
CA LEU A 45 -0.78 -14.98 -2.28
C LEU A 45 -1.66 -13.72 -2.15
N SER A 46 -2.98 -13.91 -2.08
CA SER A 46 -3.93 -12.80 -1.89
C SER A 46 -5.23 -13.28 -1.25
N LEU A 47 -5.78 -12.47 -0.34
CA LEU A 47 -7.12 -12.70 0.21
C LEU A 47 -8.23 -12.55 -0.86
N ALA A 48 -7.95 -11.87 -1.98
CA ALA A 48 -8.88 -11.85 -3.12
C ALA A 48 -9.21 -13.24 -3.66
N TRP A 49 -8.32 -14.22 -3.43
CA TRP A 49 -8.42 -15.58 -3.98
C TRP A 49 -8.44 -16.68 -2.92
N THR A 50 -8.60 -16.30 -1.66
CA THR A 50 -8.57 -17.24 -0.53
C THR A 50 -9.78 -17.03 0.37
N HIS A 51 -10.47 -18.12 0.73
CA HIS A 51 -11.45 -18.15 1.79
C HIS A 51 -10.80 -18.79 3.04
N PRO A 52 -10.86 -18.18 4.23
CA PRO A 52 -10.09 -18.63 5.39
C PRO A 52 -10.49 -20.05 5.86
N ASP A 53 -11.79 -20.36 5.81
CA ASP A 53 -12.37 -21.56 6.43
C ASP A 53 -12.97 -22.54 5.41
N ASP A 54 -12.88 -22.25 4.10
CA ASP A 54 -13.46 -23.09 3.04
C ASP A 54 -12.43 -23.33 1.90
N GLU A 55 -11.77 -24.48 1.96
CA GLU A 55 -10.80 -24.86 0.94
C GLU A 55 -11.47 -25.11 -0.43
N ALA A 56 -12.68 -25.61 -0.46
CA ALA A 56 -13.39 -25.83 -1.74
C ALA A 56 -13.74 -24.48 -2.40
N GLN A 57 -14.08 -23.47 -1.61
CA GLN A 57 -14.27 -22.11 -2.10
C GLN A 57 -12.93 -21.48 -2.52
N THR A 58 -11.86 -21.65 -1.75
CA THR A 58 -10.52 -21.20 -2.13
C THR A 58 -10.10 -21.78 -3.48
N ARG A 59 -10.26 -23.09 -3.67
CA ARG A 59 -9.95 -23.73 -4.96
C ARG A 59 -10.76 -23.13 -6.11
N ARG A 60 -12.06 -22.87 -5.91
CA ARG A 60 -12.92 -22.18 -6.90
C ARG A 60 -12.41 -20.76 -7.20
N LEU A 61 -12.07 -19.98 -6.18
CA LEU A 61 -11.53 -18.64 -6.33
C LEU A 61 -10.18 -18.63 -7.07
N LEU A 62 -9.30 -19.59 -6.78
CA LEU A 62 -8.01 -19.74 -7.45
C LEU A 62 -8.16 -20.10 -8.93
N LEU A 63 -9.19 -20.84 -9.32
CA LEU A 63 -9.48 -21.23 -10.70
C LEU A 63 -10.36 -20.21 -11.44
N ASP A 64 -11.04 -19.30 -10.73
CA ASP A 64 -11.89 -18.29 -11.34
C ASP A 64 -11.03 -17.30 -12.16
N PRO A 65 -11.32 -17.10 -13.47
CA PRO A 65 -10.55 -16.20 -14.33
C PRO A 65 -10.78 -14.71 -14.03
N ARG A 66 -11.83 -14.38 -13.28
CA ARG A 66 -12.14 -12.98 -12.93
C ARG A 66 -10.95 -12.35 -12.21
N HIS A 67 -10.61 -11.12 -12.60
CA HIS A 67 -9.47 -10.36 -12.07
C HIS A 67 -8.08 -11.00 -12.29
N LYS A 68 -7.97 -12.07 -13.08
CA LYS A 68 -6.71 -12.72 -13.45
C LYS A 68 -6.31 -12.53 -14.91
N SER A 69 -7.10 -11.78 -15.66
CA SER A 69 -6.81 -11.42 -17.06
C SER A 69 -6.99 -9.93 -17.28
N ALA A 70 -6.14 -9.35 -18.12
CA ALA A 70 -6.24 -7.95 -18.53
C ALA A 70 -5.62 -7.76 -19.91
N SER A 71 -6.03 -6.72 -20.65
CA SER A 71 -5.43 -6.32 -21.92
C SER A 71 -4.55 -5.10 -21.69
N ILE A 72 -3.35 -5.07 -22.31
CA ILE A 72 -2.33 -4.02 -22.20
C ILE A 72 -1.74 -3.94 -20.79
N LYS A 73 -2.58 -3.78 -19.77
CA LYS A 73 -2.19 -3.76 -18.35
C LYS A 73 -2.08 -5.18 -17.79
N ALA A 74 -1.48 -5.32 -16.62
CA ALA A 74 -1.49 -6.57 -15.87
C ALA A 74 -2.81 -6.75 -15.09
N PRO A 75 -3.16 -7.96 -14.66
CA PRO A 75 -4.25 -8.17 -13.71
C PRO A 75 -4.07 -7.31 -12.45
N PRO A 76 -5.16 -6.87 -11.78
CA PRO A 76 -5.10 -5.87 -10.70
C PRO A 76 -4.09 -6.16 -9.60
N PHE A 77 -3.98 -7.41 -9.14
CA PHE A 77 -3.00 -7.80 -8.12
C PHE A 77 -1.57 -7.43 -8.54
N PHE A 78 -1.17 -7.79 -9.76
CA PHE A 78 0.18 -7.55 -10.29
C PHE A 78 0.39 -6.08 -10.67
N SER A 79 -0.63 -5.40 -11.21
CA SER A 79 -0.59 -3.98 -11.50
C SER A 79 -0.26 -3.14 -10.26
N ASN A 80 -0.80 -3.52 -9.08
CA ASN A 80 -0.56 -2.83 -7.82
C ASN A 80 0.84 -3.07 -7.22
N LEU A 81 1.60 -4.06 -7.71
CA LEU A 81 3.01 -4.25 -7.35
C LEU A 81 3.96 -3.23 -8.01
N LEU A 82 3.50 -2.58 -9.07
CA LEU A 82 4.30 -1.60 -9.80
C LEU A 82 4.31 -0.23 -9.13
N PRO A 83 5.40 0.54 -9.29
CA PRO A 83 5.42 1.94 -8.88
C PRO A 83 4.32 2.75 -9.56
N GLU A 84 3.93 3.87 -8.96
CA GLU A 84 2.96 4.82 -9.51
C GLU A 84 3.64 6.12 -9.98
N GLY A 85 2.90 6.93 -10.74
CA GLY A 85 3.26 8.29 -11.09
C GLY A 85 4.62 8.44 -11.77
N GLY A 86 5.39 9.46 -11.40
CA GLY A 86 6.65 9.81 -12.03
C GLY A 86 7.71 8.71 -12.01
N MET A 87 7.71 7.81 -11.02
CA MET A 87 8.63 6.68 -10.99
C MET A 87 8.29 5.66 -12.07
N ARG A 88 7.00 5.33 -12.27
CA ARG A 88 6.55 4.45 -13.36
C ARG A 88 6.93 5.00 -14.72
N ALA A 89 6.61 6.27 -14.96
CA ALA A 89 6.93 6.95 -16.22
C ALA A 89 8.46 6.92 -16.52
N ARG A 90 9.28 7.17 -15.50
CA ARG A 90 10.75 7.14 -15.63
C ARG A 90 11.28 5.75 -15.96
N ILE A 91 10.78 4.71 -15.29
CA ILE A 91 11.19 3.32 -15.57
C ILE A 91 10.75 2.93 -16.98
N ALA A 92 9.52 3.25 -17.38
CA ALA A 92 9.01 3.00 -18.72
C ALA A 92 9.89 3.69 -19.79
N GLN A 93 10.30 4.94 -19.56
CA GLN A 93 11.21 5.67 -20.43
C GLN A 93 12.57 4.99 -20.55
N GLN A 94 13.16 4.54 -19.42
CA GLN A 94 14.45 3.81 -19.44
C GLN A 94 14.36 2.50 -20.22
N LEU A 95 13.25 1.79 -20.11
CA LEU A 95 12.96 0.55 -20.82
C LEU A 95 12.51 0.79 -22.28
N LYS A 96 12.27 2.05 -22.67
CA LYS A 96 11.72 2.45 -23.98
C LYS A 96 10.38 1.77 -24.30
N VAL A 97 9.51 1.68 -23.29
CA VAL A 97 8.16 1.13 -23.41
C VAL A 97 7.11 2.14 -22.91
N HIS A 98 5.85 1.95 -23.29
CA HIS A 98 4.76 2.72 -22.72
C HIS A 98 4.47 2.27 -21.29
N GLU A 99 4.12 3.19 -20.39
CA GLU A 99 3.88 2.91 -18.97
C GLU A 99 2.70 1.95 -18.71
N ASP A 100 1.74 1.85 -19.64
CA ASP A 100 0.63 0.91 -19.57
C ASP A 100 1.00 -0.53 -19.95
N ARG A 101 2.17 -0.75 -20.57
CA ARG A 101 2.68 -2.11 -20.85
C ARG A 101 3.27 -2.75 -19.59
N GLU A 102 2.40 -2.97 -18.62
CA GLU A 102 2.76 -3.37 -17.27
C GLU A 102 3.49 -4.71 -17.19
N PHE A 103 3.23 -5.66 -18.11
CA PHE A 103 3.97 -6.91 -18.14
C PHE A 103 5.48 -6.68 -18.31
N LEU A 104 5.88 -5.75 -19.17
CA LEU A 104 7.31 -5.46 -19.43
C LEU A 104 7.96 -4.77 -18.22
N LEU A 105 7.20 -3.95 -17.51
CA LEU A 105 7.65 -3.34 -16.26
C LEU A 105 7.81 -4.40 -15.16
N LEU A 106 6.85 -5.32 -15.04
CA LEU A 106 6.90 -6.45 -14.09
C LEU A 106 8.09 -7.37 -14.39
N GLU A 107 8.38 -7.64 -15.66
CA GLU A 107 9.54 -8.44 -16.05
C GLU A 107 10.86 -7.77 -15.64
N ALA A 108 10.97 -6.46 -15.82
CA ALA A 108 12.18 -5.71 -15.45
C ALA A 108 12.34 -5.56 -13.93
N LEU A 109 11.25 -5.37 -13.19
CA LEU A 109 11.23 -5.11 -11.75
C LEU A 109 10.99 -6.36 -10.90
N GLY A 110 10.72 -7.51 -11.52
CA GLY A 110 10.22 -8.72 -10.84
C GLY A 110 11.06 -9.24 -9.68
N HIS A 111 12.31 -8.81 -9.58
CA HIS A 111 13.23 -9.22 -8.52
C HIS A 111 13.12 -8.38 -7.24
N ASP A 112 12.62 -7.12 -7.30
CA ASP A 112 12.51 -6.21 -6.12
C ASP A 112 11.10 -5.58 -6.01
N LEU A 113 10.09 -6.40 -6.05
CA LEU A 113 8.70 -6.01 -5.82
C LEU A 113 8.41 -5.86 -4.31
N PRO A 114 7.33 -5.17 -3.93
CA PRO A 114 6.82 -5.18 -2.57
C PRO A 114 6.52 -6.60 -2.07
N GLY A 115 6.79 -6.85 -0.79
CA GLY A 115 6.55 -8.14 -0.18
C GLY A 115 7.49 -9.25 -0.65
N ALA A 116 6.98 -10.47 -0.64
CA ALA A 116 7.73 -11.67 -0.99
C ALA A 116 7.47 -12.18 -2.41
N VAL A 117 6.68 -11.47 -3.20
CA VAL A 117 6.43 -11.84 -4.60
C VAL A 117 7.68 -11.61 -5.43
N ILE A 118 8.06 -12.62 -6.22
CA ILE A 118 9.15 -12.58 -7.18
C ILE A 118 8.62 -13.03 -8.54
N LEU A 119 8.95 -12.30 -9.58
CA LEU A 119 8.63 -12.65 -10.95
C LEU A 119 9.93 -12.95 -11.70
N ARG A 120 10.00 -14.12 -12.35
CA ARG A 120 11.18 -14.53 -13.12
C ARG A 120 10.75 -15.07 -14.49
N PRO A 121 11.44 -14.70 -15.57
CA PRO A 121 11.21 -15.32 -16.89
C PRO A 121 11.34 -16.85 -16.81
N VAL A 122 10.45 -17.54 -17.50
CA VAL A 122 10.49 -19.00 -17.69
C VAL A 122 10.30 -19.31 -19.16
N ASP A 123 10.96 -20.37 -19.66
CA ASP A 123 10.99 -20.67 -21.08
C ASP A 123 9.61 -21.07 -21.65
N ALA A 124 8.79 -21.75 -20.86
CA ALA A 124 7.38 -22.02 -21.15
C ALA A 124 6.66 -22.51 -19.87
N PRO A 125 5.35 -22.21 -19.69
CA PRO A 125 4.55 -22.90 -18.68
C PRO A 125 4.42 -24.38 -19.05
N PRO A 126 4.26 -25.30 -18.06
CA PRO A 126 4.01 -26.70 -18.32
C PRO A 126 2.81 -26.93 -19.27
N PRO A 127 2.80 -27.99 -20.10
CA PRO A 127 1.82 -28.20 -21.19
C PRO A 127 0.34 -28.16 -20.76
N GLY A 128 0.01 -28.45 -19.50
CA GLY A 128 -1.37 -28.38 -18.96
C GLY A 128 -1.91 -26.95 -18.76
N HIS A 129 -1.04 -25.96 -18.56
CA HIS A 129 -1.44 -24.59 -18.23
C HIS A 129 -1.96 -23.79 -19.43
N GLN A 130 -1.62 -24.22 -20.66
CA GLN A 130 -2.11 -23.58 -21.90
C GLN A 130 -3.62 -23.83 -22.10
N ASN A 131 -4.16 -24.96 -21.60
CA ASN A 131 -5.56 -25.32 -21.79
C ASN A 131 -6.53 -24.53 -20.90
N HIS A 132 -6.12 -24.09 -19.72
CA HIS A 132 -6.97 -23.25 -18.86
C HIS A 132 -7.10 -21.82 -19.39
N ALA A 133 -6.09 -21.29 -20.06
CA ALA A 133 -6.14 -19.97 -20.68
C ALA A 133 -6.98 -19.95 -21.98
N THR A 134 -7.07 -21.09 -22.69
CA THR A 134 -7.82 -21.23 -23.96
C THR A 134 -9.27 -21.69 -23.78
N GLN A 135 -9.61 -22.37 -22.67
CA GLN A 135 -10.98 -22.79 -22.37
C GLN A 135 -11.85 -21.67 -21.74
N VAL A 136 -11.23 -20.61 -21.24
CA VAL A 136 -11.95 -19.41 -20.93
C VAL A 136 -12.24 -18.73 -22.26
N GLY A 137 -13.40 -19.00 -22.83
CA GLY A 137 -13.94 -18.23 -23.95
C GLY A 137 -13.69 -16.74 -23.63
N ALA A 138 -13.08 -16.01 -24.58
CA ALA A 138 -12.76 -14.62 -24.36
C ALA A 138 -13.97 -13.97 -23.68
N PRO A 139 -13.84 -13.39 -22.48
CA PRO A 139 -14.90 -12.53 -22.03
C PRO A 139 -15.11 -11.54 -23.17
N PRO A 140 -16.35 -11.18 -23.52
CA PRO A 140 -16.58 -10.19 -24.57
C PRO A 140 -15.62 -9.06 -24.28
N ILE A 141 -14.94 -8.58 -25.30
CA ILE A 141 -14.07 -7.40 -25.22
C ILE A 141 -14.99 -6.27 -24.75
N THR A 142 -15.18 -6.19 -23.44
CA THR A 142 -15.55 -4.94 -22.84
C THR A 142 -14.25 -4.17 -22.91
N ALA A 143 -14.09 -3.42 -24.01
CA ALA A 143 -13.23 -2.27 -23.98
C ALA A 143 -13.48 -1.65 -22.61
N ASP A 144 -12.42 -1.32 -21.87
CA ASP A 144 -12.48 -0.51 -20.65
C ASP A 144 -12.95 0.94 -21.00
N THR A 145 -13.97 1.02 -21.81
CA THR A 145 -14.80 2.18 -22.15
C THR A 145 -16.15 2.12 -21.45
N ALA A 146 -16.23 1.40 -20.36
CA ALA A 146 -17.29 1.59 -19.41
C ALA A 146 -16.88 2.67 -18.41
N ASP A 147 -16.63 3.83 -18.91
CA ASP A 147 -17.24 5.04 -18.36
C ASP A 147 -18.76 4.90 -18.63
N ASP A 148 -19.42 4.07 -17.84
CA ASP A 148 -20.86 4.03 -17.78
C ASP A 148 -21.29 5.34 -17.15
N GLY A 149 -21.33 6.38 -18.02
CA GLY A 149 -21.97 7.63 -17.79
C GLY A 149 -23.44 7.45 -17.47
N ALA A 150 -23.76 7.18 -16.21
CA ALA A 150 -24.95 7.76 -15.64
C ALA A 150 -24.69 9.27 -15.57
N PRO A 151 -25.59 10.12 -16.07
CA PRO A 151 -25.42 11.56 -16.00
C PRO A 151 -25.54 11.98 -14.52
N GLN A 152 -24.44 11.93 -13.81
CA GLN A 152 -24.29 12.70 -12.58
C GLN A 152 -24.10 14.13 -13.05
N THR A 153 -25.04 15.00 -12.67
CA THR A 153 -24.87 16.45 -12.73
C THR A 153 -23.49 16.77 -12.19
N ALA A 154 -22.60 17.17 -13.08
CA ALA A 154 -21.21 17.44 -12.80
C ALA A 154 -21.12 18.63 -11.84
N GLU A 155 -20.95 18.36 -10.57
CA GLU A 155 -20.16 19.26 -9.73
C GLU A 155 -18.73 19.22 -10.28
N PRO A 156 -18.03 20.38 -10.36
CA PRO A 156 -16.68 20.41 -10.91
C PRO A 156 -15.84 19.40 -10.14
N ALA A 157 -15.24 18.46 -10.86
CA ALA A 157 -14.34 17.47 -10.32
C ALA A 157 -13.22 18.21 -9.57
N HIS A 158 -13.31 18.27 -8.25
CA HIS A 158 -12.20 18.66 -7.40
C HIS A 158 -11.12 17.60 -7.65
N LEU A 159 -10.09 17.98 -8.38
CA LEU A 159 -8.87 17.19 -8.52
C LEU A 159 -8.36 16.89 -7.12
N LYS A 160 -8.58 15.67 -6.65
CA LYS A 160 -7.94 15.18 -5.42
C LYS A 160 -6.46 15.04 -5.71
N PHE A 161 -5.68 15.92 -5.11
CA PHE A 161 -4.24 15.79 -5.12
C PHE A 161 -3.83 14.60 -4.25
N SER A 162 -3.55 13.47 -4.90
CA SER A 162 -2.93 12.32 -4.24
C SER A 162 -1.43 12.58 -4.13
N LEU A 163 -0.95 12.85 -2.93
CA LEU A 163 0.49 12.90 -2.63
C LEU A 163 1.18 11.57 -2.93
N GLY A 164 0.50 10.44 -2.70
CA GLY A 164 1.07 9.10 -2.84
C GLY A 164 1.48 8.69 -4.26
N GLY A 165 0.81 9.22 -5.31
CA GLY A 165 1.10 8.89 -6.71
C GLY A 165 2.19 9.72 -7.36
N MET A 166 2.54 10.88 -6.80
CA MET A 166 3.45 11.85 -7.44
C MET A 166 4.86 11.86 -6.84
N GLN A 167 5.04 11.33 -5.62
CA GLN A 167 6.33 11.36 -4.94
C GLN A 167 7.24 10.22 -5.40
N LEU A 168 8.45 10.56 -5.79
CA LEU A 168 9.51 9.59 -6.08
C LEU A 168 9.86 8.80 -4.82
N LYS A 169 10.08 7.48 -4.97
CA LYS A 169 10.46 6.57 -3.89
C LYS A 169 11.59 5.67 -4.37
N PHE A 170 12.65 5.56 -3.59
CA PHE A 170 13.81 4.75 -3.94
C PHE A 170 14.02 3.67 -2.89
N SER A 171 14.17 2.42 -3.32
CA SER A 171 14.59 1.31 -2.45
C SER A 171 16.11 1.39 -2.30
N MET A 172 16.60 1.68 -1.10
CA MET A 172 18.03 1.85 -0.81
C MET A 172 18.47 0.92 0.33
N LEU A 173 19.73 0.51 0.28
CA LEU A 173 20.35 -0.34 1.28
C LEU A 173 21.13 0.51 2.29
N ARG A 174 20.78 0.43 3.58
CA ARG A 174 21.53 1.05 4.65
C ARG A 174 22.79 0.25 4.97
N GLN A 175 23.94 0.92 4.98
CA GLN A 175 25.24 0.39 5.39
C GLN A 175 25.88 1.37 6.38
N GLY A 176 25.81 1.08 7.67
CA GLY A 176 26.21 2.01 8.71
C GLY A 176 25.35 3.28 8.69
N GLU A 177 25.98 4.44 8.49
CA GLU A 177 25.32 5.76 8.39
C GLU A 177 24.94 6.14 6.95
N ARG A 178 25.26 5.32 5.95
CA ARG A 178 25.02 5.61 4.53
C ARG A 178 23.92 4.75 3.94
N TYR A 179 23.25 5.30 2.93
CA TYR A 179 22.21 4.66 2.17
C TYR A 179 22.60 4.62 0.71
N THR A 180 22.76 3.42 0.17
CA THR A 180 23.26 3.23 -1.21
C THR A 180 22.12 2.80 -2.12
N LEU A 181 22.00 3.48 -3.26
CA LEU A 181 21.09 3.03 -4.31
C LEU A 181 21.65 1.74 -4.92
N ASN A 182 20.80 0.72 -4.96
CA ASN A 182 21.26 -0.61 -5.32
C ASN A 182 21.32 -0.82 -6.83
N THR A 183 22.50 -1.14 -7.36
CA THR A 183 22.74 -1.39 -8.78
C THR A 183 23.10 -2.85 -9.11
N GLY A 184 23.11 -3.75 -8.14
CA GLY A 184 23.67 -5.10 -8.31
C GLY A 184 22.70 -6.25 -7.95
N GLY A 185 21.38 -6.06 -8.05
CA GLY A 185 20.41 -7.12 -7.68
C GLY A 185 20.25 -7.30 -6.16
N ARG A 186 20.88 -6.47 -5.36
CA ARG A 186 20.65 -6.41 -3.91
C ARG A 186 19.32 -5.74 -3.62
N LEU A 187 18.67 -6.10 -2.51
CA LEU A 187 17.40 -5.52 -2.11
C LEU A 187 17.63 -4.40 -1.08
N GLY A 188 16.96 -3.27 -1.29
CA GLY A 188 16.94 -2.21 -0.30
C GLY A 188 16.15 -2.60 0.94
N ASN A 189 16.58 -2.11 2.10
CA ASN A 189 15.89 -2.27 3.37
C ASN A 189 15.23 -0.97 3.87
N TYR A 190 15.39 0.13 3.14
CA TYR A 190 14.72 1.40 3.35
C TYR A 190 14.07 1.92 2.06
N ILE A 191 12.97 2.63 2.21
CA ILE A 191 12.38 3.48 1.17
C ILE A 191 12.77 4.90 1.48
N ILE A 192 13.42 5.57 0.51
CA ILE A 192 13.84 6.96 0.60
C ILE A 192 12.96 7.80 -0.30
N LYS A 193 12.39 8.87 0.25
CA LYS A 193 11.56 9.84 -0.46
C LYS A 193 12.26 11.20 -0.49
N PRO A 194 12.55 11.76 -1.67
CA PRO A 194 13.12 13.11 -1.78
C PRO A 194 12.11 14.18 -1.35
N PRO A 195 12.58 15.37 -1.01
CA PRO A 195 11.71 16.53 -0.86
C PRO A 195 10.95 16.83 -2.16
N SER A 196 9.81 17.47 -2.04
CA SER A 196 8.92 17.79 -3.15
C SER A 196 8.91 19.30 -3.39
N HIS A 197 9.08 19.72 -4.64
CA HIS A 197 8.93 21.12 -5.02
C HIS A 197 7.49 21.61 -4.82
N ASP A 198 6.50 20.75 -5.12
CA ASP A 198 5.07 21.11 -5.02
C ASP A 198 4.57 21.14 -3.56
N PHE A 199 5.26 20.40 -2.68
CA PHE A 199 4.92 20.26 -1.27
C PHE A 199 6.14 20.52 -0.38
N PRO A 200 6.58 21.79 -0.24
CA PRO A 200 7.73 22.13 0.60
C PRO A 200 7.52 21.68 2.05
N GLY A 201 8.54 21.05 2.65
CA GLY A 201 8.48 20.52 4.01
C GLY A 201 7.78 19.14 4.13
N LEU A 202 7.46 18.49 3.04
CA LEU A 202 6.80 17.17 3.06
C LEU A 202 7.56 16.11 3.86
N PRO A 203 8.89 15.93 3.73
CA PRO A 203 9.66 14.99 4.54
C PRO A 203 9.49 15.21 6.04
N GLN A 204 9.52 16.46 6.49
CA GLN A 204 9.39 16.82 7.89
C GLN A 204 7.97 16.55 8.42
N VAL A 205 6.93 16.88 7.62
CA VAL A 205 5.54 16.62 7.99
C VAL A 205 5.26 15.13 8.07
N GLU A 206 5.77 14.33 7.12
CA GLU A 206 5.61 12.88 7.17
C GLU A 206 6.35 12.28 8.38
N ALA A 207 7.61 12.69 8.63
CA ALA A 207 8.37 12.25 9.80
C ALA A 207 7.66 12.58 11.12
N ALA A 208 7.11 13.80 11.25
CA ALA A 208 6.36 14.24 12.41
C ALA A 208 5.06 13.47 12.61
N ALA A 209 4.31 13.20 11.55
CA ALA A 209 3.10 12.39 11.60
C ALA A 209 3.40 10.95 12.04
N MET A 210 4.47 10.34 11.52
CA MET A 210 4.91 9.00 11.91
C MET A 210 5.45 8.96 13.35
N ALA A 211 6.14 10.02 13.80
CA ALA A 211 6.57 10.15 15.20
C ALA A 211 5.36 10.28 16.14
N THR A 212 4.34 11.04 15.73
CA THR A 212 3.08 11.17 16.48
C THR A 212 2.38 9.81 16.56
N ALA A 213 2.30 9.08 15.45
CA ALA A 213 1.73 7.72 15.40
C ALA A 213 2.43 6.79 16.41
N ARG A 214 3.76 6.79 16.43
CA ARG A 214 4.55 5.97 17.38
C ARG A 214 4.27 6.37 18.83
N ALA A 215 4.21 7.66 19.12
CA ALA A 215 4.00 8.17 20.47
C ALA A 215 2.62 7.81 21.04
N VAL A 216 1.61 7.63 20.18
CA VAL A 216 0.26 7.22 20.59
C VAL A 216 0.04 5.72 20.56
N GLY A 217 1.07 4.93 20.27
CA GLY A 217 1.03 3.46 20.32
C GLY A 217 0.57 2.79 19.03
N ILE A 218 0.64 3.47 17.89
CA ILE A 218 0.45 2.88 16.55
C ILE A 218 1.75 2.17 16.16
N ASP A 219 1.63 0.95 15.63
CA ASP A 219 2.77 0.20 15.09
C ASP A 219 3.27 0.88 13.81
N VAL A 220 4.50 1.40 13.86
CA VAL A 220 5.16 2.09 12.74
C VAL A 220 6.61 1.64 12.61
N PRO A 221 7.14 1.50 11.39
CA PRO A 221 8.55 1.21 11.16
C PRO A 221 9.45 2.36 11.64
N GLU A 222 10.74 2.10 11.76
CA GLU A 222 11.76 3.15 11.96
C GLU A 222 11.68 4.18 10.83
N THR A 223 11.66 5.46 11.20
CA THR A 223 11.65 6.59 10.27
C THR A 223 12.74 7.59 10.63
N LEU A 224 13.36 8.18 9.61
CA LEU A 224 14.49 9.11 9.77
C LEU A 224 14.35 10.26 8.76
N LEU A 225 14.91 11.40 9.12
CA LEU A 225 15.24 12.47 8.18
C LEU A 225 16.74 12.38 7.87
N LEU A 226 17.08 12.23 6.60
CA LEU A 226 18.44 12.04 6.13
C LEU A 226 18.94 13.28 5.42
N HIS A 227 20.22 13.62 5.68
CA HIS A 227 20.92 14.65 4.91
C HIS A 227 21.35 14.06 3.54
N PRO A 228 21.40 14.86 2.45
CA PRO A 228 21.85 14.40 1.12
C PRO A 228 23.21 13.69 1.12
N ASP A 229 24.14 14.08 1.99
CA ASP A 229 25.47 13.46 2.11
C ASP A 229 25.45 11.99 2.53
N GLN A 230 24.34 11.53 3.10
CA GLN A 230 24.15 10.14 3.51
C GLN A 230 23.68 9.24 2.36
N LEU A 231 23.37 9.83 1.17
CA LEU A 231 22.73 9.18 0.05
C LEU A 231 23.73 8.95 -1.10
N GLU A 232 24.09 7.69 -1.35
CA GLU A 232 25.03 7.32 -2.40
C GLU A 232 24.30 6.81 -3.65
N GLY A 233 24.74 7.28 -4.83
CA GLY A 233 24.22 6.86 -6.13
C GLY A 233 22.93 7.56 -6.56
N LEU A 234 22.26 8.27 -5.68
CA LEU A 234 20.98 8.93 -5.99
C LEU A 234 21.17 10.15 -6.91
N SER A 235 22.32 10.84 -6.82
CA SER A 235 22.71 11.93 -7.73
C SER A 235 22.80 11.49 -9.18
N ASN A 236 23.15 10.24 -9.45
CA ASN A 236 23.19 9.70 -10.82
C ASN A 236 21.80 9.65 -11.47
N ILE A 237 20.75 9.61 -10.65
CA ILE A 237 19.36 9.54 -11.10
C ILE A 237 18.71 10.93 -11.08
N LEU A 238 18.88 11.68 -10.00
CA LEU A 238 18.20 12.97 -9.80
C LEU A 238 19.02 14.16 -10.29
N GLY A 239 20.31 13.96 -10.57
CA GLY A 239 21.24 15.06 -10.83
C GLY A 239 21.67 15.71 -9.51
N HIS A 240 21.45 17.00 -9.39
CA HIS A 240 21.73 17.71 -8.14
C HIS A 240 20.72 17.29 -7.05
N LEU A 241 21.23 16.90 -5.86
CA LEU A 241 20.38 16.62 -4.71
C LEU A 241 20.04 17.93 -4.01
N PRO A 242 18.76 18.14 -3.63
CA PRO A 242 18.36 19.30 -2.83
C PRO A 242 19.01 19.26 -1.43
N GLU A 243 19.20 20.42 -0.83
CA GLU A 243 19.75 20.53 0.54
C GLU A 243 18.73 20.13 1.62
N GLU A 244 17.44 20.15 1.27
CA GLU A 244 16.38 19.74 2.19
C GLU A 244 16.52 18.26 2.56
N PRO A 245 16.05 17.89 3.77
CA PRO A 245 16.12 16.50 4.21
C PRO A 245 15.28 15.58 3.36
N PHE A 246 15.76 14.34 3.24
CA PHE A 246 15.02 13.22 2.65
C PHE A 246 14.33 12.44 3.75
N TYR A 247 13.09 12.01 3.51
CA TYR A 247 12.43 11.09 4.43
C TYR A 247 12.83 9.66 4.14
N ALA A 248 13.14 8.90 5.17
CA ALA A 248 13.49 7.49 5.12
C ALA A 248 12.58 6.67 6.01
N ILE A 249 12.10 5.55 5.50
CA ILE A 249 11.31 4.57 6.26
C ILE A 249 11.88 3.17 6.05
N ARG A 250 12.09 2.44 7.15
CA ARG A 250 12.53 1.05 7.10
C ARG A 250 11.44 0.16 6.49
N ARG A 251 11.82 -0.72 5.61
CA ARG A 251 10.90 -1.68 5.00
C ARG A 251 10.54 -2.77 6.00
N PHE A 252 9.26 -2.90 6.32
CA PHE A 252 8.74 -3.94 7.21
C PHE A 252 8.54 -5.29 6.50
N ASP A 253 8.61 -5.31 5.18
CA ASP A 253 8.54 -6.49 4.33
C ASP A 253 9.91 -7.13 4.07
N ARG A 254 10.93 -6.73 4.84
CA ARG A 254 12.29 -7.28 4.82
C ARG A 254 12.70 -7.72 6.22
N ASN A 255 13.14 -8.96 6.35
CA ASN A 255 13.63 -9.54 7.61
C ASN A 255 15.16 -9.58 7.61
N ASP A 256 15.77 -8.42 7.74
CA ASP A 256 17.23 -8.24 7.79
C ASP A 256 17.79 -8.20 9.21
N THR A 257 16.93 -8.37 10.24
CA THR A 257 17.32 -8.26 11.65
C THR A 257 18.26 -9.38 12.14
N THR A 258 18.37 -10.46 11.38
CA THR A 258 19.21 -11.62 11.72
C THR A 258 20.64 -11.50 11.20
N ARG A 259 20.93 -10.47 10.38
CA ARG A 259 22.27 -10.26 9.81
C ARG A 259 23.11 -9.36 10.71
N PRO A 260 24.38 -9.72 11.00
CA PRO A 260 25.32 -8.77 11.59
C PRO A 260 25.43 -7.52 10.71
N SER A 261 25.51 -6.35 11.33
CA SER A 261 25.55 -5.04 10.64
C SER A 261 26.68 -4.90 9.60
N ASN A 262 27.67 -5.77 9.62
CA ASN A 262 28.84 -5.77 8.75
C ASN A 262 28.73 -6.75 7.55
N ASP A 263 27.71 -7.60 7.48
CA ASP A 263 27.59 -8.66 6.45
C ASP A 263 26.49 -8.35 5.42
N SER A 264 26.26 -7.08 5.15
CA SER A 264 25.23 -6.59 4.22
C SER A 264 25.61 -6.73 2.75
N THR A 265 26.66 -7.48 2.40
CA THR A 265 27.14 -7.60 1.02
C THR A 265 26.40 -8.63 0.17
N GLU A 266 25.72 -9.60 0.79
CA GLU A 266 24.93 -10.60 0.07
C GLU A 266 23.48 -10.17 -0.17
N PRO A 267 22.87 -10.51 -1.33
CA PRO A 267 21.46 -10.26 -1.59
C PRO A 267 20.57 -10.92 -0.54
N LEU A 268 19.43 -10.27 -0.19
CA LEU A 268 18.41 -10.91 0.64
C LEU A 268 17.89 -12.18 -0.07
N THR A 269 17.85 -13.27 0.67
CA THR A 269 17.27 -14.52 0.19
C THR A 269 15.75 -14.40 0.12
N PRO A 270 15.05 -15.25 -0.66
CA PRO A 270 13.57 -15.30 -0.66
C PRO A 270 12.98 -15.46 0.75
N LYS A 271 13.66 -16.17 1.65
CA LYS A 271 13.24 -16.39 3.05
C LYS A 271 13.31 -15.14 3.93
N GLU A 272 14.07 -14.14 3.51
CA GLU A 272 14.20 -12.87 4.23
C GLU A 272 13.17 -11.83 3.77
N ARG A 273 12.30 -12.19 2.82
CA ARG A 273 11.15 -11.39 2.41
C ARG A 273 9.91 -11.81 3.19
N ILE A 274 9.16 -10.83 3.63
CA ILE A 274 7.86 -11.05 4.29
C ILE A 274 6.79 -10.65 3.30
N HIS A 275 5.83 -11.54 3.05
CA HIS A 275 4.75 -11.23 2.13
C HIS A 275 3.86 -10.11 2.67
N VAL A 276 3.47 -9.21 1.77
CA VAL A 276 2.51 -8.14 2.02
C VAL A 276 1.62 -7.97 0.80
N GLU A 277 0.39 -7.55 1.03
CA GLU A 277 -0.52 -7.06 0.00
C GLU A 277 -1.26 -5.84 0.51
N ASP A 278 -1.47 -4.84 -0.35
CA ASP A 278 -2.29 -3.68 -0.02
C ASP A 278 -3.79 -3.98 -0.20
N PHE A 279 -4.65 -3.14 0.39
CA PHE A 279 -6.10 -3.37 0.28
C PHE A 279 -6.64 -3.15 -1.14
N ALA A 280 -5.92 -2.49 -2.06
CA ALA A 280 -6.29 -2.48 -3.46
C ALA A 280 -6.07 -3.85 -4.11
N GLN A 281 -5.03 -4.60 -3.70
CA GLN A 281 -4.81 -5.99 -4.12
C GLN A 281 -5.87 -6.92 -3.52
N VAL A 282 -6.16 -6.81 -2.21
CA VAL A 282 -7.20 -7.58 -1.52
C VAL A 282 -8.56 -7.46 -2.21
N PHE A 283 -8.93 -6.26 -2.63
CA PHE A 283 -10.20 -6.00 -3.30
C PHE A 283 -10.12 -6.03 -4.83
N SER A 284 -9.00 -6.49 -5.40
CA SER A 284 -8.76 -6.54 -6.86
C SER A 284 -9.04 -5.23 -7.59
N LEU A 285 -8.68 -4.10 -6.98
CA LEU A 285 -8.89 -2.78 -7.54
C LEU A 285 -7.77 -2.38 -8.51
N ARG A 286 -8.11 -1.63 -9.54
CA ARG A 286 -7.14 -0.85 -10.31
C ARG A 286 -6.65 0.34 -9.50
N THR A 287 -5.44 0.81 -9.78
CA THR A 287 -4.86 2.00 -9.12
C THR A 287 -5.79 3.22 -9.20
N SER A 288 -6.49 3.42 -10.32
CA SER A 288 -7.48 4.50 -10.48
C SER A 288 -8.71 4.39 -9.58
N GLN A 289 -8.96 3.21 -9.01
CA GLN A 289 -10.14 2.93 -8.17
C GLN A 289 -9.85 3.01 -6.67
N LYS A 290 -8.62 3.33 -6.28
CA LYS A 290 -8.13 3.29 -4.89
C LYS A 290 -8.91 4.17 -3.89
N TYR A 291 -9.72 5.14 -4.36
CA TYR A 291 -10.51 6.05 -3.52
C TYR A 291 -12.02 5.80 -3.51
N ASN A 292 -12.57 5.05 -4.48
CA ASN A 292 -14.00 5.15 -4.78
C ASN A 292 -14.79 3.82 -4.69
N ARG A 293 -14.11 2.68 -4.59
CA ARG A 293 -14.78 1.35 -4.66
C ARG A 293 -14.89 0.64 -3.32
N VAL A 294 -14.12 1.06 -2.34
CA VAL A 294 -14.03 0.46 -1.00
C VAL A 294 -14.13 1.56 0.04
N ASN A 295 -14.67 1.22 1.18
CA ASN A 295 -14.75 2.08 2.35
C ASN A 295 -14.04 1.45 3.54
N TYR A 296 -13.86 2.21 4.63
CA TYR A 296 -13.21 1.69 5.83
C TYR A 296 -14.03 0.60 6.52
N ASP A 297 -15.36 0.59 6.36
CA ASP A 297 -16.24 -0.45 6.88
C ASP A 297 -15.89 -1.82 6.28
N MET A 298 -15.69 -1.90 4.95
CA MET A 298 -15.28 -3.13 4.25
C MET A 298 -13.87 -3.59 4.67
N MET A 299 -12.93 -2.65 4.82
CA MET A 299 -11.57 -2.98 5.30
C MET A 299 -11.60 -3.54 6.73
N ALA A 300 -12.39 -2.93 7.62
CA ALA A 300 -12.57 -3.40 8.99
C ALA A 300 -13.17 -4.80 9.04
N MET A 301 -14.18 -5.08 8.20
CA MET A 301 -14.77 -6.44 8.10
C MET A 301 -13.72 -7.44 7.61
N THR A 302 -12.86 -7.06 6.67
CA THR A 302 -11.76 -7.92 6.22
C THR A 302 -10.79 -8.24 7.37
N LEU A 303 -10.44 -7.25 8.19
CA LEU A 303 -9.57 -7.47 9.36
C LEU A 303 -10.22 -8.40 10.39
N LEU A 304 -11.52 -8.23 10.64
CA LEU A 304 -12.26 -9.06 11.58
C LEU A 304 -12.37 -10.52 11.10
N GLN A 305 -12.59 -10.73 9.83
CA GLN A 305 -12.85 -12.04 9.26
C GLN A 305 -11.58 -12.80 8.88
N TYR A 306 -10.55 -12.12 8.36
CA TYR A 306 -9.42 -12.75 7.69
C TYR A 306 -8.06 -12.46 8.33
N ALA A 307 -7.96 -11.49 9.25
CA ALA A 307 -6.69 -11.08 9.84
C ALA A 307 -6.70 -11.20 11.38
N GLY A 308 -6.20 -10.22 12.10
CA GLY A 308 -6.04 -10.25 13.56
C GLY A 308 -7.31 -9.98 14.37
N GLY A 309 -8.48 -9.92 13.71
CA GLY A 309 -9.76 -9.73 14.41
C GLY A 309 -9.83 -8.38 15.13
N VAL A 310 -10.32 -8.41 16.37
CA VAL A 310 -10.51 -7.21 17.20
C VAL A 310 -9.21 -6.47 17.49
N ASP A 311 -8.07 -7.16 17.58
CA ASP A 311 -6.78 -6.51 17.84
C ASP A 311 -6.36 -5.63 16.65
N ASP A 312 -6.49 -6.14 15.42
CA ASP A 312 -6.19 -5.36 14.21
C ASP A 312 -7.23 -4.25 13.99
N LEU A 313 -8.47 -4.46 14.42
CA LEU A 313 -9.48 -3.41 14.42
C LEU A 313 -9.17 -2.29 15.43
N LYS A 314 -8.64 -2.62 16.62
CA LYS A 314 -8.15 -1.62 17.60
C LYS A 314 -7.02 -0.79 16.98
N GLU A 315 -6.08 -1.44 16.30
CA GLU A 315 -4.99 -0.75 15.59
C GLU A 315 -5.53 0.13 14.46
N MET A 316 -6.45 -0.37 13.64
CA MET A 316 -7.12 0.42 12.61
C MET A 316 -7.85 1.64 13.20
N THR A 317 -8.51 1.47 14.35
CA THR A 317 -9.21 2.54 15.06
C THR A 317 -8.25 3.65 15.48
N ARG A 318 -7.09 3.32 16.06
CA ARG A 318 -6.04 4.31 16.37
C ARG A 318 -5.60 5.09 15.14
N ARG A 319 -5.33 4.39 14.04
CA ARG A 319 -4.89 5.01 12.77
C ARG A 319 -5.96 5.90 12.16
N LEU A 320 -7.22 5.48 12.15
CA LEU A 320 -8.33 6.30 11.67
C LEU A 320 -8.49 7.57 12.51
N THR A 321 -8.41 7.44 13.84
CA THR A 321 -8.46 8.58 14.77
C THR A 321 -7.32 9.57 14.50
N LEU A 322 -6.09 9.06 14.31
CA LEU A 322 -4.93 9.88 13.98
C LEU A 322 -5.10 10.56 12.62
N ASN A 323 -5.52 9.82 11.58
CA ASN A 323 -5.73 10.36 10.22
C ASN A 323 -6.77 11.49 10.22
N VAL A 324 -7.84 11.36 11.00
CA VAL A 324 -8.86 12.42 11.14
C VAL A 324 -8.28 13.64 11.85
N LEU A 325 -7.56 13.46 12.95
CA LEU A 325 -6.98 14.57 13.73
C LEU A 325 -5.87 15.30 12.96
N LEU A 326 -4.97 14.57 12.30
CA LEU A 326 -3.90 15.16 11.50
C LEU A 326 -4.36 15.68 10.13
N GLY A 327 -5.60 15.41 9.73
CA GLY A 327 -6.14 15.79 8.43
C GLY A 327 -5.46 15.08 7.27
N ASN A 328 -5.30 13.75 7.37
CA ASN A 328 -4.77 12.91 6.29
C ASN A 328 -5.86 12.53 5.30
N GLY A 329 -5.98 13.26 4.20
CA GLY A 329 -6.92 12.99 3.11
C GLY A 329 -6.45 11.92 2.11
N ASP A 330 -5.25 11.36 2.28
CA ASP A 330 -4.64 10.41 1.32
C ASP A 330 -4.53 8.96 1.84
N ALA A 331 -5.18 8.63 2.95
CA ALA A 331 -5.17 7.27 3.52
C ALA A 331 -6.05 6.28 2.73
N HIS A 332 -5.80 6.16 1.41
CA HIS A 332 -6.53 5.30 0.48
C HIS A 332 -6.13 3.81 0.61
N THR A 333 -6.81 2.92 -0.15
CA THR A 333 -6.62 1.45 -0.05
C THR A 333 -5.18 0.97 -0.21
N LYS A 334 -4.33 1.69 -0.94
CA LYS A 334 -2.90 1.33 -1.12
C LYS A 334 -2.00 1.79 0.03
N ASN A 335 -2.50 2.62 0.96
CA ASN A 335 -1.77 3.06 2.15
C ASN A 335 -2.10 2.21 3.40
N TRP A 336 -2.77 1.08 3.17
CA TRP A 336 -3.07 0.06 4.17
C TRP A 336 -2.70 -1.29 3.60
N SER A 337 -1.97 -2.09 4.35
CA SER A 337 -1.53 -3.42 3.89
C SER A 337 -1.77 -4.48 4.95
N LEU A 338 -1.86 -5.71 4.48
CA LEU A 338 -1.74 -6.91 5.30
C LEU A 338 -0.32 -7.44 5.22
N ILE A 339 0.19 -8.01 6.31
CA ILE A 339 1.50 -8.64 6.42
C ILE A 339 1.36 -10.08 6.87
N TYR A 340 2.12 -10.97 6.25
CA TYR A 340 2.10 -12.43 6.47
C TYR A 340 3.41 -12.90 7.15
N ARG A 341 3.63 -12.49 8.41
CA ARG A 341 4.81 -12.96 9.19
C ARG A 341 4.73 -14.46 9.50
N THR A 342 3.52 -14.96 9.64
CA THR A 342 3.20 -16.38 9.70
C THR A 342 2.41 -16.72 8.46
N PRO A 343 2.79 -17.75 7.68
CA PRO A 343 2.01 -18.19 6.53
C PRO A 343 0.54 -18.40 6.89
N ASN A 344 -0.36 -17.96 6.02
CA ASN A 344 -1.81 -18.10 6.15
C ASN A 344 -2.46 -17.39 7.36
N LYS A 345 -1.72 -16.50 8.06
CA LYS A 345 -2.23 -15.69 9.17
C LYS A 345 -1.88 -14.22 8.94
N PRO A 346 -2.63 -13.52 8.07
CA PRO A 346 -2.39 -12.11 7.85
C PRO A 346 -2.69 -11.30 9.11
N ARG A 347 -1.99 -10.19 9.25
CA ARG A 347 -2.24 -9.16 10.25
C ARG A 347 -2.20 -7.80 9.56
N LEU A 348 -2.78 -6.79 10.16
CA LEU A 348 -2.60 -5.42 9.69
C LEU A 348 -1.11 -5.05 9.76
N ALA A 349 -0.52 -4.65 8.61
CA ALA A 349 0.88 -4.27 8.54
C ALA A 349 1.16 -3.00 9.36
N PRO A 350 2.42 -2.72 9.77
CA PRO A 350 2.79 -1.43 10.36
C PRO A 350 2.31 -0.27 9.51
N ALA A 351 1.96 0.87 10.11
CA ALA A 351 1.48 2.04 9.40
C ALA A 351 2.61 2.73 8.61
N TYR A 352 2.27 3.26 7.45
CA TYR A 352 3.16 4.01 6.56
C TYR A 352 2.38 5.07 5.79
N ASP A 353 3.07 6.00 5.14
CA ASP A 353 2.46 7.09 4.36
C ASP A 353 1.42 7.91 5.17
N LEU A 354 1.70 8.14 6.46
CA LEU A 354 0.92 9.02 7.31
C LEU A 354 1.39 10.46 7.10
N VAL A 355 0.49 11.34 6.66
CA VAL A 355 0.83 12.73 6.35
C VAL A 355 -0.36 13.65 6.59
N SER A 356 -0.08 14.86 7.09
CA SER A 356 -1.12 15.89 7.23
C SER A 356 -1.33 16.60 5.90
N THR A 357 -2.19 16.11 5.03
CA THR A 357 -2.43 16.70 3.70
C THR A 357 -3.03 18.12 3.80
N VAL A 358 -3.77 18.39 4.85
CA VAL A 358 -4.32 19.72 5.16
C VAL A 358 -3.23 20.79 5.37
N ALA A 359 -1.96 20.38 5.57
CA ALA A 359 -0.85 21.34 5.72
C ALA A 359 -0.64 22.19 4.45
N TRP A 360 -0.98 21.67 3.25
CA TRP A 360 -0.78 22.42 2.00
C TRP A 360 -2.09 22.85 1.35
N THR A 361 -3.15 22.06 1.44
CA THR A 361 -4.42 22.33 0.78
C THR A 361 -5.50 22.64 1.79
N GLN A 362 -5.90 23.93 1.88
CA GLN A 362 -7.05 24.33 2.71
C GLN A 362 -8.38 23.73 2.23
N HIS A 363 -8.39 23.11 1.04
CA HIS A 363 -9.57 22.53 0.39
C HIS A 363 -9.70 21.02 0.58
N ASP A 364 -8.69 20.33 1.12
CA ASP A 364 -8.79 18.89 1.44
C ASP A 364 -9.56 18.72 2.76
N GLN A 365 -10.88 18.67 2.64
CA GLN A 365 -11.82 18.61 3.75
C GLN A 365 -12.31 17.18 4.01
N THR A 366 -11.71 16.17 3.34
CA THR A 366 -12.24 14.81 3.36
C THR A 366 -11.16 13.78 3.63
N ILE A 367 -11.52 12.74 4.39
CA ILE A 367 -10.75 11.50 4.46
C ILE A 367 -10.78 10.77 3.10
N ALA A 368 -9.78 9.93 2.86
CA ALA A 368 -9.62 9.24 1.58
C ALA A 368 -10.82 8.35 1.23
N LEU A 369 -11.27 7.54 2.17
CA LEU A 369 -12.38 6.60 2.02
C LEU A 369 -13.51 6.97 2.95
N ASN A 370 -14.73 6.56 2.60
CA ASN A 370 -15.92 6.75 3.44
C ASN A 370 -15.82 5.90 4.73
N MET A 371 -16.30 6.44 5.86
CA MET A 371 -16.46 5.75 7.14
C MET A 371 -17.88 5.95 7.64
N ALA A 372 -18.65 4.90 7.77
CA ALA A 372 -20.05 4.93 8.21
C ALA A 372 -20.95 5.94 7.47
N GLY A 373 -20.65 6.25 6.21
CA GLY A 373 -21.36 7.27 5.41
C GLY A 373 -20.75 8.67 5.48
N ALA A 374 -19.85 8.96 6.41
CA ALA A 374 -19.15 10.22 6.51
C ALA A 374 -17.85 10.21 5.71
N LYS A 375 -17.50 11.38 5.13
CA LYS A 375 -16.26 11.59 4.40
C LYS A 375 -15.58 12.91 4.77
N ARG A 376 -16.34 13.91 5.20
CA ARG A 376 -15.79 15.21 5.61
C ARG A 376 -15.20 15.11 7.01
N PHE A 377 -14.03 15.70 7.22
CA PHE A 377 -13.37 15.73 8.53
C PHE A 377 -14.23 16.36 9.62
N ASP A 378 -14.95 17.43 9.29
CA ASP A 378 -15.84 18.17 10.22
C ASP A 378 -17.13 17.41 10.60
N ALA A 379 -17.41 16.30 9.91
CA ALA A 379 -18.53 15.41 10.22
C ALA A 379 -18.09 14.13 10.95
N ILE A 380 -16.79 13.92 11.17
CA ILE A 380 -16.27 12.70 11.81
C ILE A 380 -15.97 12.99 13.29
N GLY A 381 -16.89 12.56 14.13
CA GLY A 381 -16.79 12.60 15.59
C GLY A 381 -16.96 11.22 16.21
N LEU A 382 -17.14 11.20 17.53
CA LEU A 382 -17.34 9.94 18.28
C LEU A 382 -18.58 9.19 17.82
N ASP A 383 -19.66 9.91 17.45
CA ASP A 383 -20.89 9.30 16.93
C ASP A 383 -20.67 8.59 15.60
N THR A 384 -19.78 9.13 14.74
CA THR A 384 -19.40 8.49 13.49
C THR A 384 -18.64 7.18 13.74
N PHE A 385 -17.71 7.17 14.70
CA PHE A 385 -17.01 5.95 15.12
C PHE A 385 -18.00 4.94 15.74
N ASN A 386 -18.93 5.39 16.55
CA ASN A 386 -19.97 4.51 17.11
C ASN A 386 -20.83 3.89 15.99
N ALA A 387 -21.27 4.69 15.01
CA ALA A 387 -22.02 4.19 13.85
C ALA A 387 -21.18 3.21 13.00
N PHE A 388 -19.87 3.48 12.84
CA PHE A 388 -18.94 2.58 12.19
C PHE A 388 -18.86 1.22 12.90
N PHE A 389 -18.69 1.20 14.23
CA PHE A 389 -18.64 -0.05 15.00
C PHE A 389 -19.99 -0.77 15.06
N GLN A 390 -21.11 -0.06 15.00
CA GLN A 390 -22.44 -0.67 14.90
C GLN A 390 -22.62 -1.44 13.59
N ARG A 391 -22.13 -0.91 12.46
CA ARG A 391 -22.17 -1.59 11.15
C ARG A 391 -21.35 -2.87 11.09
N LEU A 392 -20.35 -3.00 11.96
CA LEU A 392 -19.53 -4.21 12.08
C LEU A 392 -20.17 -5.28 12.96
N GLU A 393 -21.38 -5.05 13.47
CA GLU A 393 -22.16 -5.98 14.30
C GLU A 393 -21.41 -6.51 15.53
N LEU A 394 -20.53 -5.68 16.11
CA LEU A 394 -19.69 -6.06 17.23
C LEU A 394 -20.49 -6.14 18.55
N PRO A 395 -20.09 -7.03 19.49
CA PRO A 395 -20.63 -7.04 20.84
C PRO A 395 -20.52 -5.67 21.53
N GLY A 396 -21.49 -5.31 22.36
CA GLY A 396 -21.56 -4.01 23.04
C GLY A 396 -20.28 -3.67 23.81
N GLN A 397 -19.72 -4.64 24.54
CA GLN A 397 -18.46 -4.45 25.29
C GLN A 397 -17.30 -4.09 24.36
N VAL A 398 -17.14 -4.79 23.21
CA VAL A 398 -16.06 -4.51 22.24
C VAL A 398 -16.22 -3.10 21.65
N ARG A 399 -17.47 -2.68 21.37
CA ARG A 399 -17.72 -1.31 20.88
C ARG A 399 -17.29 -0.24 21.90
N GLU A 400 -17.60 -0.43 23.18
CA GLU A 400 -17.18 0.50 24.23
C GLU A 400 -15.67 0.54 24.41
N GLU A 401 -14.97 -0.60 24.29
CA GLU A 401 -13.51 -0.65 24.27
C GLU A 401 -12.94 0.16 23.10
N LEU A 402 -13.50 0.02 21.89
CA LEU A 402 -13.07 0.75 20.70
C LEU A 402 -13.37 2.26 20.80
N LEU A 403 -14.52 2.67 21.37
CA LEU A 403 -14.80 4.07 21.64
C LEU A 403 -13.85 4.66 22.68
N THR A 404 -13.46 3.86 23.66
CA THR A 404 -12.43 4.26 24.65
C THR A 404 -11.07 4.42 23.98
N GLU A 405 -10.74 3.56 22.99
CA GLU A 405 -9.53 3.69 22.19
C GLU A 405 -9.51 5.00 21.38
N VAL A 406 -10.65 5.39 20.77
CA VAL A 406 -10.79 6.69 20.08
C VAL A 406 -10.51 7.86 21.04
N ARG A 407 -11.14 7.87 22.22
CA ARG A 407 -10.95 8.95 23.22
C ARG A 407 -9.49 9.02 23.69
N THR A 408 -8.90 7.86 24.01
CA THR A 408 -7.52 7.77 24.50
C THR A 408 -6.52 8.23 23.45
N THR A 409 -6.68 7.77 22.21
CA THR A 409 -5.84 8.17 21.09
C THR A 409 -5.97 9.66 20.81
N THR A 410 -7.18 10.19 20.81
CA THR A 410 -7.43 11.64 20.63
C THR A 410 -6.68 12.46 21.66
N ARG A 411 -6.81 12.13 22.95
CA ARG A 411 -6.13 12.85 24.04
C ARG A 411 -4.61 12.81 23.83
N ARG A 412 -4.05 11.63 23.62
CA ARG A 412 -2.61 11.47 23.40
C ARG A 412 -2.09 12.25 22.19
N VAL A 413 -2.81 12.24 21.07
CA VAL A 413 -2.43 13.04 19.88
C VAL A 413 -2.38 14.50 20.24
N LEU A 414 -3.42 15.05 20.87
CA LEU A 414 -3.49 16.46 21.27
C LEU A 414 -2.35 16.86 22.20
N ASP A 415 -1.90 15.96 23.07
CA ASP A 415 -0.83 16.21 24.04
C ASP A 415 0.57 16.26 23.38
N VAL A 416 0.82 15.47 22.33
CA VAL A 416 2.21 15.25 21.83
C VAL A 416 2.50 15.86 20.45
N TRP A 417 1.50 16.08 19.60
CA TRP A 417 1.72 16.41 18.19
C TRP A 417 2.56 17.68 17.99
N GLY A 418 2.29 18.75 18.76
CA GLY A 418 2.95 20.05 18.61
C GLY A 418 4.46 19.95 18.81
N GLY A 419 4.89 19.32 19.92
CA GLY A 419 6.32 19.11 20.21
C GLY A 419 7.00 18.19 19.20
N LEU A 420 6.28 17.19 18.67
CA LEU A 420 6.83 16.28 17.65
C LEU A 420 6.98 16.96 16.29
N TYR A 421 6.02 17.82 15.91
CA TYR A 421 6.13 18.60 14.67
C TYR A 421 7.27 19.62 14.74
N GLU A 422 7.39 20.34 15.85
CA GLU A 422 8.51 21.26 16.09
C GLU A 422 9.86 20.51 16.09
N GLY A 423 9.95 19.39 16.81
CA GLY A 423 11.16 18.59 16.91
C GLY A 423 11.61 17.96 15.58
N ASN A 424 10.71 17.74 14.62
CA ASN A 424 11.03 17.29 13.28
C ASN A 424 11.26 18.46 12.29
N GLY A 425 11.30 19.70 12.75
CA GLY A 425 11.58 20.86 11.92
C GLY A 425 10.48 21.20 10.93
N VAL A 426 9.22 20.90 11.25
CA VAL A 426 8.08 21.25 10.38
C VAL A 426 7.95 22.77 10.33
N PRO A 427 7.87 23.40 9.14
CA PRO A 427 7.70 24.84 9.03
C PRO A 427 6.47 25.36 9.79
N THR A 428 6.61 26.44 10.54
CA THR A 428 5.56 27.00 11.40
C THR A 428 4.25 27.27 10.64
N GLY A 429 4.32 27.68 9.37
CA GLY A 429 3.13 27.91 8.54
C GLY A 429 2.33 26.64 8.29
N LEU A 430 2.99 25.48 8.12
CA LEU A 430 2.35 24.18 7.97
C LEU A 430 1.76 23.70 9.31
N MET A 431 2.50 23.87 10.40
CA MET A 431 2.01 23.54 11.75
C MET A 431 0.71 24.28 12.08
N ARG A 432 0.63 25.59 11.81
CA ARG A 432 -0.58 26.39 12.06
C ARG A 432 -1.81 25.86 11.32
N ARG A 433 -1.64 25.36 10.10
CA ARG A 433 -2.75 24.76 9.33
C ARG A 433 -3.23 23.44 9.94
N VAL A 434 -2.30 22.59 10.35
CA VAL A 434 -2.62 21.32 11.03
C VAL A 434 -3.31 21.63 12.36
N GLU A 435 -2.83 22.61 13.12
CA GLU A 435 -3.45 23.07 14.36
C GLU A 435 -4.88 23.57 14.15
N ALA A 436 -5.09 24.45 13.17
CA ALA A 436 -6.41 24.97 12.83
C ALA A 436 -7.39 23.84 12.44
N HIS A 437 -6.92 22.84 11.70
CA HIS A 437 -7.68 21.63 11.37
C HIS A 437 -8.06 20.87 12.64
N MET A 438 -7.10 20.58 13.53
CA MET A 438 -7.38 19.85 14.78
C MET A 438 -8.34 20.62 15.68
N GLN A 439 -8.23 21.96 15.73
CA GLN A 439 -9.13 22.80 16.52
C GLN A 439 -10.58 22.71 16.05
N SER A 440 -10.80 22.50 14.75
CA SER A 440 -12.13 22.33 14.15
C SER A 440 -12.67 20.89 14.24
N SER A 441 -11.85 19.92 14.63
CA SER A 441 -12.24 18.50 14.65
C SER A 441 -13.27 18.19 15.74
N PRO A 442 -14.41 17.55 15.41
CA PRO A 442 -15.39 17.09 16.41
C PRO A 442 -14.81 16.08 17.42
N LEU A 443 -13.73 15.36 17.06
CA LEU A 443 -13.06 14.43 17.98
C LEU A 443 -12.45 15.12 19.19
N ARG A 444 -12.08 16.40 19.07
CA ARG A 444 -11.51 17.17 20.19
C ARG A 444 -12.46 17.25 21.39
N VAL A 445 -13.75 17.37 21.13
CA VAL A 445 -14.78 17.40 22.19
C VAL A 445 -14.87 16.05 22.91
N ALA A 446 -14.54 14.95 22.23
CA ALA A 446 -14.55 13.61 22.79
C ALA A 446 -13.37 13.32 23.74
N ALA A 447 -12.34 14.18 23.77
CA ALA A 447 -11.17 14.06 24.63
C ALA A 447 -11.36 14.76 25.98
N ALA A 448 -12.34 15.68 26.09
CA ALA A 448 -12.73 16.34 27.31
C ALA A 448 -13.60 15.43 28.19
#